data_e88a657dccc46e1cf422f555d0a82a7c
#
_entry.id   e88a657dccc46e1cf422f555d0a82a7c
#
_cell.length_a   1.000
_cell.length_b   1.000
_cell.length_c   1.000
_cell.angle_alpha   90.00
_cell.angle_beta   90.00
_cell.angle_gamma   90.00
#
_symmetry.space_group_name_H-M   'P 1'
#
loop_
_entity.id
_entity.type
_entity.pdbx_description
1 polymer ?
#
loop_
_entity_poly.entity_id
_entity_poly.type
_entity_poly.pdbx_seq_one_letter_code
_entity_poly.pdbx_strand_id
1 'polypeptide(L)'
;MEQLTIVGTEGTTLVLANEHGQRFTLEIDDMLRGEVRRTRAITEPKPPAKGPNPRDIQAHIRAGLSAEEVAELLECDVERVRPFEGPVLAEREHIVDRALAMPVLRSVQVGLEENPTFGTVIREKLADLSAMTERWTSWKAEEGWVIKLPFEAGGIERDARWTYDPRRSALAPANDDDGIVSRGNFSK
;
A
#
# COMPACT_ATOMS: atom_id res chain seq x y z
N MET A 1 2.86 22.67 -45.13
CA MET A 1 2.78 23.34 -43.82
C MET A 1 3.97 24.28 -43.74
N GLU A 2 3.71 25.54 -43.47
CA GLU A 2 4.81 26.50 -43.20
C GLU A 2 5.43 26.22 -41.84
N GLN A 3 6.74 26.20 -41.76
CA GLN A 3 7.47 25.99 -40.52
C GLN A 3 7.70 27.36 -39.85
N LEU A 4 7.33 27.47 -38.58
CA LEU A 4 7.55 28.66 -37.77
C LEU A 4 8.67 28.45 -36.77
N THR A 5 9.56 29.41 -36.64
CA THR A 5 10.67 29.36 -35.67
C THR A 5 10.46 30.43 -34.61
N ILE A 6 10.75 30.08 -33.33
CA ILE A 6 10.70 31.06 -32.24
C ILE A 6 11.85 32.04 -32.38
N VAL A 7 11.56 33.34 -32.50
CA VAL A 7 12.56 34.40 -32.62
C VAL A 7 12.71 35.22 -31.34
N GLY A 8 11.77 35.11 -30.41
CA GLY A 8 11.84 35.78 -29.11
C GLY A 8 10.57 35.67 -28.28
N THR A 9 10.58 36.30 -27.12
CA THR A 9 9.44 36.43 -26.21
C THR A 9 9.22 37.88 -25.84
N GLU A 10 7.96 38.34 -25.87
CA GLU A 10 7.55 39.67 -25.38
C GLU A 10 6.48 39.47 -24.28
N GLY A 11 6.88 39.63 -23.01
CA GLY A 11 6.00 39.38 -21.86
C GLY A 11 5.48 37.96 -21.83
N THR A 12 4.16 37.77 -22.01
CA THR A 12 3.49 36.47 -22.03
C THR A 12 3.27 35.90 -23.43
N THR A 13 3.93 36.45 -24.45
CA THR A 13 3.69 36.12 -25.85
C THR A 13 4.98 35.65 -26.53
N LEU A 14 4.92 34.53 -27.26
CA LEU A 14 5.97 34.03 -28.14
C LEU A 14 5.91 34.81 -29.46
N VAL A 15 7.06 35.27 -29.95
CA VAL A 15 7.21 35.83 -31.29
C VAL A 15 7.81 34.75 -32.19
N LEU A 16 7.09 34.42 -33.26
CA LEU A 16 7.45 33.41 -34.25
C LEU A 16 7.76 34.09 -35.60
N ALA A 17 8.61 33.50 -36.40
CA ALA A 17 8.83 33.96 -37.79
C ALA A 17 8.80 32.77 -38.74
N ASN A 18 8.29 32.98 -39.96
CA ASN A 18 8.41 32.02 -41.05
C ASN A 18 9.69 32.28 -41.87
N GLU A 19 9.95 31.43 -42.87
CA GLU A 19 11.11 31.54 -43.79
C GLU A 19 11.15 32.86 -44.59
N HIS A 20 10.01 33.55 -44.71
CA HIS A 20 9.87 34.81 -45.43
C HIS A 20 10.03 36.02 -44.51
N GLY A 21 10.37 35.83 -43.24
CA GLY A 21 10.56 36.89 -42.26
C GLY A 21 9.27 37.51 -41.71
N GLN A 22 8.12 36.95 -42.03
CA GLN A 22 6.83 37.37 -41.45
C GLN A 22 6.76 36.94 -39.99
N ARG A 23 6.33 37.86 -39.12
CA ARG A 23 6.24 37.63 -37.69
C ARG A 23 4.81 37.30 -37.27
N PHE A 24 4.70 36.33 -36.38
CA PHE A 24 3.44 35.89 -35.75
C PHE A 24 3.61 35.93 -34.24
N THR A 25 2.54 36.19 -33.54
CA THR A 25 2.54 36.19 -32.07
C THR A 25 1.62 35.09 -31.57
N LEU A 26 2.07 34.34 -30.57
CA LEU A 26 1.31 33.28 -29.91
C LEU A 26 1.33 33.49 -28.40
N GLU A 27 0.16 33.67 -27.81
CA GLU A 27 0.01 33.86 -26.37
C GLU A 27 0.36 32.58 -25.61
N ILE A 28 1.15 32.72 -24.54
CA ILE A 28 1.53 31.59 -23.66
C ILE A 28 0.42 31.41 -22.63
N ASP A 29 -0.70 30.85 -23.06
CA ASP A 29 -1.83 30.51 -22.22
C ASP A 29 -1.68 29.07 -21.57
N ASP A 30 -2.64 28.67 -20.75
CA ASP A 30 -2.63 27.35 -20.12
C ASP A 30 -2.86 26.21 -21.12
N MET A 31 -3.51 26.49 -22.26
CA MET A 31 -3.68 25.52 -23.34
C MET A 31 -2.35 25.22 -24.02
N LEU A 32 -1.59 26.23 -24.40
CA LEU A 32 -0.26 26.07 -25.00
C LEU A 32 0.69 25.36 -24.04
N ARG A 33 0.68 25.74 -22.75
CA ARG A 33 1.47 25.07 -21.71
C ARG A 33 1.07 23.60 -21.56
N GLY A 34 -0.21 23.28 -21.67
CA GLY A 34 -0.75 21.92 -21.62
C GLY A 34 -0.27 21.07 -22.78
N GLU A 35 -0.33 21.60 -24.02
CA GLU A 35 0.09 20.89 -25.22
C GLU A 35 1.61 20.70 -25.28
N VAL A 36 2.40 21.69 -24.88
CA VAL A 36 3.87 21.56 -24.76
C VAL A 36 4.24 20.47 -23.74
N ARG A 37 3.55 20.40 -22.59
CA ARG A 37 3.78 19.31 -21.62
C ARG A 37 3.42 17.94 -22.17
N ARG A 38 2.31 17.81 -22.91
CA ARG A 38 1.92 16.57 -23.58
C ARG A 38 2.95 16.13 -24.61
N THR A 39 3.36 17.03 -25.48
CA THR A 39 4.35 16.76 -26.52
C THR A 39 5.69 16.35 -25.93
N ARG A 40 6.12 17.05 -24.86
CA ARG A 40 7.34 16.71 -24.13
C ARG A 40 7.27 15.33 -23.48
N ALA A 41 6.14 14.96 -22.90
CA ALA A 41 5.91 13.64 -22.31
C ALA A 41 5.93 12.50 -23.33
N ILE A 42 5.60 12.80 -24.60
CA ILE A 42 5.63 11.84 -25.72
C ILE A 42 7.03 11.76 -26.36
N THR A 43 7.74 12.88 -26.44
CA THR A 43 8.99 13.00 -27.21
C THR A 43 10.25 12.74 -26.36
N GLU A 44 10.21 13.11 -25.09
CA GLU A 44 11.28 12.78 -24.15
C GLU A 44 10.91 11.52 -23.38
N PRO A 45 11.62 10.39 -23.57
CA PRO A 45 11.54 9.30 -22.61
C PRO A 45 11.93 9.91 -21.26
N LYS A 46 11.01 9.83 -20.26
CA LYS A 46 11.28 10.27 -18.89
C LYS A 46 12.66 9.72 -18.52
N PRO A 47 13.65 10.58 -18.19
CA PRO A 47 14.97 10.08 -17.83
C PRO A 47 14.75 9.01 -16.76
N PRO A 48 15.42 7.85 -16.86
CA PRO A 48 15.27 6.80 -15.86
C PRO A 48 15.50 7.48 -14.51
N ALA A 49 14.51 7.43 -13.65
CA ALA A 49 14.62 7.99 -12.31
C ALA A 49 15.88 7.38 -11.71
N LYS A 50 16.90 8.20 -11.38
CA LYS A 50 18.14 7.69 -10.76
C LYS A 50 17.75 7.10 -9.41
N GLY A 51 17.45 5.81 -9.40
CA GLY A 51 17.07 5.06 -8.21
C GLY A 51 15.80 4.22 -8.39
N PRO A 52 15.47 3.40 -7.41
CA PRO A 52 14.33 2.49 -7.45
C PRO A 52 13.01 3.25 -7.56
N ASN A 53 12.04 2.61 -8.21
CA ASN A 53 10.70 3.16 -8.37
C ASN A 53 10.01 3.22 -6.98
N PRO A 54 9.38 4.35 -6.61
CA PRO A 54 8.61 4.45 -5.37
C PRO A 54 7.58 3.33 -5.15
N ARG A 55 6.98 2.81 -6.22
CA ARG A 55 6.03 1.70 -6.15
C ARG A 55 6.69 0.39 -5.70
N ASP A 56 7.92 0.15 -6.17
CA ASP A 56 8.67 -1.06 -5.82
C ASP A 56 9.12 -0.99 -4.36
N ILE A 57 9.61 0.17 -3.91
CA ILE A 57 9.91 0.42 -2.49
C ILE A 57 8.71 0.11 -1.61
N GLN A 58 7.55 0.72 -1.91
CA GLN A 58 6.32 0.51 -1.15
C GLN A 58 5.84 -0.95 -1.19
N ALA A 59 5.99 -1.64 -2.34
CA ALA A 59 5.61 -3.04 -2.47
C ALA A 59 6.43 -3.94 -1.53
N HIS A 60 7.74 -3.72 -1.46
CA HIS A 60 8.61 -4.50 -0.58
C HIS A 60 8.35 -4.23 0.91
N ILE A 61 8.12 -2.98 1.31
CA ILE A 61 7.73 -2.66 2.70
C ILE A 61 6.36 -3.29 3.04
N ARG A 62 5.39 -3.28 2.11
CA ARG A 62 4.10 -3.98 2.29
C ARG A 62 4.28 -5.48 2.44
N ALA A 63 5.22 -6.06 1.72
CA ALA A 63 5.55 -7.48 1.83
C ALA A 63 6.25 -7.85 3.14
N GLY A 64 6.63 -6.86 3.96
CA GLY A 64 7.15 -7.08 5.30
C GLY A 64 8.62 -6.77 5.49
N LEU A 65 9.33 -6.34 4.44
CA LEU A 65 10.75 -5.98 4.54
C LEU A 65 10.93 -4.68 5.31
N SER A 66 12.02 -4.56 6.04
CA SER A 66 12.48 -3.32 6.67
C SER A 66 13.05 -2.34 5.64
N ALA A 67 13.25 -1.09 6.04
CA ALA A 67 13.85 -0.08 5.16
C ALA A 67 15.27 -0.47 4.72
N GLU A 68 16.04 -1.09 5.62
CA GLU A 68 17.40 -1.57 5.38
C GLU A 68 17.40 -2.72 4.36
N GLU A 69 16.53 -3.73 4.54
CA GLU A 69 16.40 -4.86 3.61
C GLU A 69 15.95 -4.41 2.22
N VAL A 70 15.03 -3.44 2.14
CA VAL A 70 14.59 -2.86 0.85
C VAL A 70 15.71 -2.09 0.19
N ALA A 71 16.50 -1.32 0.96
CA ALA A 71 17.64 -0.57 0.43
C ALA A 71 18.71 -1.51 -0.15
N GLU A 72 19.00 -2.61 0.55
CA GLU A 72 19.92 -3.65 0.08
C GLU A 72 19.40 -4.35 -1.18
N LEU A 73 18.12 -4.76 -1.17
CA LEU A 73 17.50 -5.46 -2.31
C LEU A 73 17.45 -4.60 -3.58
N LEU A 74 17.19 -3.29 -3.43
CA LEU A 74 17.08 -2.34 -4.56
C LEU A 74 18.38 -1.59 -4.86
N GLU A 75 19.47 -1.98 -4.21
CA GLU A 75 20.81 -1.39 -4.36
C GLU A 75 20.78 0.15 -4.27
N CYS A 76 20.12 0.68 -3.24
CA CYS A 76 19.97 2.10 -3.05
C CYS A 76 20.27 2.53 -1.60
N ASP A 77 20.38 3.84 -1.38
CA ASP A 77 20.55 4.40 -0.06
C ASP A 77 19.25 4.24 0.77
N VAL A 78 19.37 3.83 2.03
CA VAL A 78 18.26 3.67 2.96
C VAL A 78 17.47 4.96 3.17
N GLU A 79 18.12 6.12 3.11
CA GLU A 79 17.48 7.44 3.21
C GLU A 79 16.45 7.69 2.07
N ARG A 80 16.53 6.95 0.99
CA ARG A 80 15.53 7.00 -0.11
C ARG A 80 14.32 6.12 0.19
N VAL A 81 14.46 5.12 1.04
CA VAL A 81 13.39 4.19 1.44
C VAL A 81 12.59 4.74 2.62
N ARG A 82 13.25 5.33 3.61
CA ARG A 82 12.64 5.82 4.86
C ARG A 82 11.39 6.69 4.70
N PRO A 83 11.29 7.61 3.71
CA PRO A 83 10.07 8.41 3.55
C PRO A 83 8.81 7.57 3.24
N PHE A 84 8.98 6.35 2.74
CA PHE A 84 7.88 5.45 2.40
C PHE A 84 7.51 4.49 3.54
N GLU A 85 8.37 4.34 4.54
CA GLU A 85 8.20 3.39 5.64
C GLU A 85 6.97 3.74 6.49
N GLY A 86 6.91 4.95 7.04
CA GLY A 86 5.80 5.38 7.91
C GLY A 86 4.41 5.19 7.29
N PRO A 87 4.15 5.72 6.09
CA PRO A 87 2.86 5.54 5.42
C PRO A 87 2.49 4.07 5.17
N VAL A 88 3.45 3.22 4.82
CA VAL A 88 3.18 1.79 4.55
C VAL A 88 2.98 1.00 5.85
N LEU A 89 3.72 1.32 6.91
CA LEU A 89 3.50 0.72 8.24
C LEU A 89 2.10 1.08 8.77
N ALA A 90 1.68 2.34 8.64
CA ALA A 90 0.32 2.75 9.00
C ALA A 90 -0.75 2.02 8.18
N GLU A 91 -0.52 1.76 6.88
CA GLU A 91 -1.40 0.94 6.05
C GLU A 91 -1.48 -0.50 6.61
N ARG A 92 -0.35 -1.09 6.99
CA ARG A 92 -0.29 -2.44 7.58
C ARG A 92 -1.03 -2.53 8.92
N GLU A 93 -0.87 -1.54 9.79
CA GLU A 93 -1.61 -1.43 11.06
C GLU A 93 -3.11 -1.29 10.81
N HIS A 94 -3.51 -0.42 9.88
CA HIS A 94 -4.92 -0.27 9.51
C HIS A 94 -5.56 -1.57 8.99
N ILE A 95 -4.81 -2.41 8.30
CA ILE A 95 -5.28 -3.73 7.86
C ILE A 95 -5.56 -4.64 9.06
N VAL A 96 -4.69 -4.63 10.07
CA VAL A 96 -4.91 -5.36 11.33
C VAL A 96 -6.19 -4.88 12.01
N ASP A 97 -6.34 -3.57 12.20
CA ASP A 97 -7.51 -2.98 12.87
C ASP A 97 -8.82 -3.35 12.17
N ARG A 98 -8.82 -3.29 10.84
CA ARG A 98 -10.00 -3.68 10.05
C ARG A 98 -10.34 -5.17 10.21
N ALA A 99 -9.35 -6.03 10.25
CA ALA A 99 -9.59 -7.45 10.46
C ALA A 99 -10.10 -7.73 11.88
N LEU A 100 -9.50 -7.10 12.89
CA LEU A 100 -9.93 -7.27 14.29
C LEU A 100 -11.37 -6.79 14.53
N ALA A 101 -11.82 -5.77 13.78
CA ALA A 101 -13.17 -5.23 13.86
C ALA A 101 -14.21 -6.06 13.09
N MET A 102 -13.80 -7.14 12.37
CA MET A 102 -14.76 -7.95 11.61
C MET A 102 -15.73 -8.69 12.54
N PRO A 103 -17.05 -8.65 12.25
CA PRO A 103 -18.03 -9.43 13.00
C PRO A 103 -17.88 -10.93 12.71
N VAL A 104 -17.95 -11.73 13.75
CA VAL A 104 -17.88 -13.19 13.65
C VAL A 104 -19.26 -13.78 13.89
N LEU A 105 -19.76 -14.55 12.92
CA LEU A 105 -21.01 -15.30 13.12
C LEU A 105 -20.74 -16.49 14.04
N ARG A 106 -21.13 -16.38 15.30
CA ARG A 106 -21.28 -17.57 16.15
C ARG A 106 -22.63 -18.20 15.84
N SER A 107 -22.66 -19.53 15.61
CA SER A 107 -23.92 -20.28 15.52
C SER A 107 -24.77 -19.96 16.73
N VAL A 108 -25.94 -19.45 16.43
CA VAL A 108 -26.99 -18.88 17.25
C VAL A 108 -27.01 -19.40 18.71
N GLN A 109 -26.53 -18.59 19.64
CA GLN A 109 -27.13 -18.52 20.98
C GLN A 109 -28.09 -17.36 20.99
N VAL A 110 -29.37 -17.70 21.01
CA VAL A 110 -30.48 -16.74 21.12
C VAL A 110 -30.27 -15.94 22.40
N GLY A 111 -30.01 -14.62 22.29
CA GLY A 111 -30.00 -13.72 23.46
C GLY A 111 -28.85 -12.72 23.57
N LEU A 112 -27.87 -12.69 22.66
CA LEU A 112 -26.83 -11.65 22.64
C LEU A 112 -27.11 -10.67 21.50
N GLU A 113 -27.33 -9.41 21.84
CA GLU A 113 -27.73 -8.34 20.89
C GLU A 113 -26.61 -7.91 19.93
N GLU A 114 -25.35 -8.33 20.13
CA GLU A 114 -24.23 -7.98 19.26
C GLU A 114 -23.37 -9.18 18.91
N ASN A 115 -23.05 -9.34 17.61
CA ASN A 115 -22.07 -10.33 17.16
C ASN A 115 -20.67 -9.90 17.63
N PRO A 116 -19.93 -10.79 18.32
CA PRO A 116 -18.57 -10.45 18.74
C PRO A 116 -17.67 -10.20 17.52
N THR A 117 -16.70 -9.34 17.69
CA THR A 117 -15.68 -9.11 16.65
C THR A 117 -14.63 -10.23 16.65
N PHE A 118 -13.92 -10.39 15.54
CA PHE A 118 -12.80 -11.31 15.44
C PHE A 118 -11.76 -11.07 16.55
N GLY A 119 -11.40 -9.80 16.79
CA GLY A 119 -10.46 -9.44 17.86
C GLY A 119 -10.95 -9.85 19.24
N THR A 120 -12.24 -9.72 19.53
CA THR A 120 -12.82 -10.15 20.81
C THR A 120 -12.72 -11.65 20.97
N VAL A 121 -13.10 -12.42 19.94
CA VAL A 121 -13.03 -13.90 19.96
C VAL A 121 -11.61 -14.41 20.17
N ILE A 122 -10.64 -13.79 19.50
CA ILE A 122 -9.23 -14.18 19.66
C ILE A 122 -8.73 -13.86 21.06
N ARG A 123 -9.04 -12.69 21.64
CA ARG A 123 -8.65 -12.34 23.01
C ARG A 123 -9.23 -13.28 24.03
N GLU A 124 -10.49 -13.68 23.89
CA GLU A 124 -11.09 -14.71 24.74
C GLU A 124 -10.30 -16.01 24.70
N LYS A 125 -9.94 -16.47 23.49
CA LYS A 125 -9.15 -17.70 23.32
C LYS A 125 -7.72 -17.59 23.89
N LEU A 126 -7.08 -16.44 23.73
CA LEU A 126 -5.77 -16.18 24.34
C LEU A 126 -5.84 -16.19 25.88
N ALA A 127 -6.91 -15.61 26.44
CA ALA A 127 -7.15 -15.64 27.88
C ALA A 127 -7.34 -17.06 28.40
N ASP A 128 -8.10 -17.91 27.71
CA ASP A 128 -8.28 -19.31 28.04
C ASP A 128 -6.95 -20.11 28.02
N LEU A 129 -6.02 -19.70 27.15
CA LEU A 129 -4.68 -20.27 27.05
C LEU A 129 -3.67 -19.64 28.03
N SER A 130 -4.09 -18.64 28.82
CA SER A 130 -3.21 -17.83 29.68
C SER A 130 -2.06 -17.20 28.89
N ALA A 131 -2.30 -16.86 27.63
CA ALA A 131 -1.29 -16.22 26.76
C ALA A 131 -1.14 -14.74 27.12
N MET A 132 0.12 -14.29 27.29
CA MET A 132 0.44 -12.98 27.87
C MET A 132 0.71 -11.88 26.82
N THR A 133 0.93 -12.23 25.55
CA THR A 133 1.38 -11.29 24.53
C THR A 133 0.38 -11.19 23.38
N GLU A 134 -0.07 -9.97 23.09
CA GLU A 134 -0.88 -9.67 21.90
C GLU A 134 -0.10 -8.71 21.00
N ARG A 135 0.60 -9.24 19.99
CA ARG A 135 1.36 -8.44 19.03
C ARG A 135 0.94 -8.80 17.60
N TRP A 136 0.06 -8.01 17.04
CA TRP A 136 -0.40 -8.20 15.68
C TRP A 136 0.56 -7.62 14.66
N THR A 137 0.76 -8.35 13.56
CA THR A 137 1.49 -7.86 12.39
C THR A 137 0.73 -8.22 11.12
N SER A 138 0.97 -7.47 10.04
CA SER A 138 0.44 -7.83 8.72
C SER A 138 1.45 -7.58 7.62
N TRP A 139 1.31 -8.30 6.52
CA TRP A 139 2.05 -8.07 5.28
C TRP A 139 1.22 -8.47 4.07
N LYS A 140 1.60 -7.93 2.90
CA LYS A 140 0.96 -8.24 1.63
C LYS A 140 1.67 -9.40 0.95
N ALA A 141 0.96 -10.53 0.78
CA ALA A 141 1.36 -11.68 -0.03
C ALA A 141 0.65 -11.66 -1.40
N GLU A 142 0.98 -12.59 -2.28
CA GLU A 142 0.36 -12.71 -3.62
C GLU A 142 -1.15 -12.90 -3.54
N GLU A 143 -1.62 -13.77 -2.65
CA GLU A 143 -3.04 -14.11 -2.49
C GLU A 143 -3.85 -13.10 -1.69
N GLY A 144 -3.21 -12.14 -1.03
CA GLY A 144 -3.91 -11.18 -0.18
C GLY A 144 -3.07 -10.64 0.96
N TRP A 145 -3.74 -10.09 1.95
CA TRP A 145 -3.08 -9.72 3.20
C TRP A 145 -2.99 -10.93 4.12
N VAL A 146 -1.85 -11.08 4.78
CA VAL A 146 -1.66 -12.04 5.86
C VAL A 146 -1.58 -11.28 7.17
N ILE A 147 -2.30 -11.76 8.17
CA ILE A 147 -2.29 -11.23 9.54
C ILE A 147 -1.70 -12.32 10.43
N LYS A 148 -0.75 -11.94 11.26
CA LYS A 148 -0.04 -12.84 12.16
C LYS A 148 -0.18 -12.36 13.60
N LEU A 149 -0.43 -13.30 14.50
CA LEU A 149 -0.41 -13.14 15.94
C LEU A 149 0.58 -14.12 16.53
N PRO A 150 1.80 -13.72 16.91
CA PRO A 150 2.66 -14.51 17.76
C PRO A 150 2.13 -14.47 19.22
N PHE A 151 2.15 -15.60 19.90
CA PHE A 151 1.75 -15.71 21.30
C PHE A 151 2.52 -16.83 21.99
N GLU A 152 2.59 -16.74 23.31
CA GLU A 152 3.19 -17.79 24.12
C GLU A 152 2.09 -18.46 24.95
N ALA A 153 2.03 -19.78 24.91
CA ALA A 153 1.10 -20.57 25.70
C ALA A 153 1.78 -21.80 26.29
N GLY A 154 1.73 -21.93 27.61
CA GLY A 154 2.37 -23.03 28.31
C GLY A 154 3.90 -23.05 28.19
N GLY A 155 4.56 -21.89 28.03
CA GLY A 155 6.01 -21.76 27.85
C GLY A 155 6.50 -22.10 26.44
N ILE A 156 5.58 -22.21 25.47
CA ILE A 156 5.90 -22.51 24.06
C ILE A 156 5.48 -21.34 23.20
N GLU A 157 6.42 -20.81 22.39
CA GLU A 157 6.12 -19.82 21.38
C GLU A 157 5.34 -20.43 20.22
N ARG A 158 4.27 -19.75 19.81
CA ARG A 158 3.37 -20.14 18.73
C ARG A 158 3.03 -18.95 17.88
N ASP A 159 2.52 -19.19 16.66
CA ASP A 159 1.94 -18.14 15.85
C ASP A 159 0.66 -18.61 15.13
N ALA A 160 -0.32 -17.77 15.14
CA ALA A 160 -1.54 -17.94 14.37
C ALA A 160 -1.57 -16.98 13.19
N ARG A 161 -2.03 -17.46 12.02
CA ARG A 161 -2.07 -16.69 10.80
C ARG A 161 -3.42 -16.78 10.11
N TRP A 162 -3.83 -15.66 9.50
CA TRP A 162 -5.06 -15.57 8.71
C TRP A 162 -4.77 -14.83 7.41
N THR A 163 -5.42 -15.27 6.34
CA THR A 163 -5.52 -14.47 5.11
C THR A 163 -6.70 -13.52 5.23
N TYR A 164 -6.53 -12.28 4.81
CA TYR A 164 -7.54 -11.25 4.86
C TYR A 164 -7.72 -10.56 3.51
N ASP A 165 -8.96 -10.57 3.00
CA ASP A 165 -9.37 -9.79 1.82
C ASP A 165 -10.20 -8.57 2.26
N PRO A 166 -9.64 -7.34 2.25
CA PRO A 166 -10.36 -6.14 2.65
C PRO A 166 -11.53 -5.78 1.74
N ARG A 167 -11.53 -6.23 0.48
CA ARG A 167 -12.59 -5.92 -0.49
C ARG A 167 -13.83 -6.78 -0.26
N ARG A 168 -13.61 -8.03 0.08
CA ARG A 168 -14.67 -9.00 0.36
C ARG A 168 -15.05 -9.03 1.85
N SER A 169 -14.29 -8.34 2.69
CA SER A 169 -14.37 -8.48 4.16
C SER A 169 -14.35 -9.95 4.57
N ALA A 170 -13.40 -10.71 4.02
CA ALA A 170 -13.26 -12.14 4.27
C ALA A 170 -11.95 -12.42 5.00
N LEU A 171 -12.03 -13.24 6.05
CA LEU A 171 -10.92 -13.68 6.87
C LEU A 171 -10.93 -15.20 6.93
N ALA A 172 -9.81 -15.85 6.62
CA ALA A 172 -9.68 -17.31 6.67
C ALA A 172 -8.38 -17.71 7.38
N PRO A 173 -8.38 -18.81 8.17
CA PRO A 173 -7.15 -19.37 8.74
C PRO A 173 -6.14 -19.71 7.64
N ALA A 174 -4.85 -19.42 7.88
CA ALA A 174 -3.78 -19.65 6.91
C ALA A 174 -2.77 -20.72 7.32
N ASN A 175 -2.76 -21.14 8.59
CA ASN A 175 -1.93 -22.25 9.08
C ASN A 175 -2.79 -23.27 9.82
N ASP A 176 -2.47 -24.55 9.63
CA ASP A 176 -3.14 -25.68 10.29
C ASP A 176 -2.53 -26.02 11.65
N ASP A 177 -1.30 -25.58 11.92
CA ASP A 177 -0.53 -26.00 13.10
C ASP A 177 -1.08 -25.50 14.43
N ASP A 178 -1.87 -24.42 14.42
CA ASP A 178 -2.43 -23.85 15.63
C ASP A 178 -3.96 -23.88 15.68
N GLY A 179 -4.55 -25.03 15.39
CA GLY A 179 -5.99 -25.28 15.44
C GLY A 179 -6.69 -24.88 16.75
N ILE A 180 -5.94 -24.39 17.73
CA ILE A 180 -6.44 -23.91 19.02
C ILE A 180 -7.02 -22.51 18.89
N VAL A 181 -6.40 -21.62 18.11
CA VAL A 181 -6.80 -20.22 17.97
C VAL A 181 -7.50 -19.94 16.63
N SER A 182 -7.11 -20.66 15.56
CA SER A 182 -7.59 -20.38 14.20
C SER A 182 -8.91 -21.04 13.82
N ARG A 183 -9.41 -22.05 14.56
CA ARG A 183 -10.68 -22.73 14.26
C ARG A 183 -11.89 -21.87 14.67
N GLY A 184 -12.35 -21.07 13.74
CA GLY A 184 -13.63 -20.38 13.79
C GLY A 184 -14.08 -20.12 12.35
N ASN A 185 -15.36 -20.33 12.05
CA ASN A 185 -15.91 -20.00 10.74
C ASN A 185 -16.07 -18.47 10.67
N PHE A 186 -15.11 -17.77 10.04
CA PHE A 186 -15.06 -16.30 9.92
C PHE A 186 -15.55 -15.83 8.53
N SER A 187 -16.54 -16.53 7.93
CA SER A 187 -17.19 -16.12 6.69
C SER A 187 -18.53 -15.48 6.95
N LYS A 188 -18.81 -14.38 6.22
CA LYS A 188 -20.11 -13.77 6.09
C LYS A 188 -21.03 -14.68 5.26
#